data_c01303353a7811e8807e80f55ab38525
#
_entry.id   c01303353a7811e8807e80f55ab38525
#
_cell.length_a   1.000
_cell.length_b   1.000
_cell.length_c   1.000
_cell.angle_alpha   90.00
_cell.angle_beta   90.00
_cell.angle_gamma   90.00
#
_symmetry.space_group_name_H-M   'P 1'
#
loop_
_entity.id
_entity.type
_entity.pdbx_description
1 polymer ?
#
loop_
_entity_poly.entity_id
_entity_poly.type
_entity_poly.pdbx_seq_one_letter_code
_entity_poly.pdbx_strand_id
1 'polypeptide(L)'
;IRPACNEMELHPHFQQPELFQFCLDNGIVPIGYCPMGSPARPERDRTPDDTVDLEDPVIIEIAQRRGITPAAVCIRWAVTRGQIPIPFSLHHYIENLKAAAAGPLSDEEMAQISKIDKNCRLIKGQVFLWKDNQSWDDLWDVNGEITPP
;
A
#
# COMPACT_ATOMS: atom_id res chain seq x y z
N ILE A 1 2.92 5.55 26.40
CA ILE A 1 4.01 5.60 25.39
C ILE A 1 3.36 5.87 24.04
N ARG A 2 3.87 6.84 23.31
CA ARG A 2 3.37 7.18 21.98
C ARG A 2 4.00 6.25 20.94
N PRO A 3 3.26 5.73 19.94
CA PRO A 3 3.83 4.94 18.87
C PRO A 3 4.76 5.80 18.00
N ALA A 4 5.90 5.25 17.59
CA ALA A 4 6.85 5.90 16.70
C ALA A 4 6.49 5.71 15.22
N CYS A 5 5.90 4.56 14.89
CA CYS A 5 5.47 4.22 13.53
C CYS A 5 4.18 3.41 13.55
N ASN A 6 3.48 3.38 12.41
CA ASN A 6 2.36 2.51 12.14
C ASN A 6 2.63 1.75 10.84
N GLU A 7 2.67 0.42 10.92
CA GLU A 7 2.84 -0.44 9.76
C GLU A 7 1.47 -0.88 9.26
N MET A 8 1.15 -0.53 8.01
CA MET A 8 -0.16 -0.77 7.41
C MET A 8 -0.02 -1.08 5.92
N GLU A 9 -1.05 -1.67 5.33
CA GLU A 9 -1.11 -1.87 3.89
C GLU A 9 -1.27 -0.53 3.17
N LEU A 10 -0.30 -0.18 2.30
CA LEU A 10 -0.32 1.08 1.56
C LEU A 10 0.24 0.89 0.16
N HIS A 11 -0.61 1.05 -0.84
CA HIS A 11 -0.28 1.00 -2.26
C HIS A 11 -1.24 1.89 -3.08
N PRO A 12 -1.00 2.14 -4.38
CA PRO A 12 -1.82 3.06 -5.17
C PRO A 12 -3.32 2.80 -5.18
N HIS A 13 -3.76 1.52 -5.09
CA HIS A 13 -5.18 1.16 -5.01
C HIS A 13 -5.74 1.06 -3.59
N PHE A 14 -4.88 1.27 -2.57
CA PHE A 14 -5.27 1.29 -1.15
C PHE A 14 -4.45 2.33 -0.40
N GLN A 15 -4.85 3.59 -0.53
CA GLN A 15 -4.05 4.73 -0.09
C GLN A 15 -4.29 5.13 1.37
N GLN A 16 -5.44 4.77 1.95
CA GLN A 16 -5.85 5.05 3.32
C GLN A 16 -5.62 6.53 3.72
N PRO A 17 -6.16 7.52 2.98
CA PRO A 17 -5.78 8.93 3.10
C PRO A 17 -6.01 9.48 4.51
N GLU A 18 -7.11 9.14 5.17
CA GLU A 18 -7.44 9.63 6.51
C GLU A 18 -6.48 9.11 7.58
N LEU A 19 -6.23 7.77 7.59
CA LEU A 19 -5.30 7.16 8.53
C LEU A 19 -3.86 7.62 8.26
N PHE A 20 -3.50 7.75 6.99
CA PHE A 20 -2.19 8.25 6.59
C PHE A 20 -1.96 9.68 7.10
N GLN A 21 -2.92 10.59 6.88
CA GLN A 21 -2.84 11.97 7.35
C GLN A 21 -2.82 12.04 8.88
N PHE A 22 -3.64 11.23 9.56
CA PHE A 22 -3.60 11.12 11.02
C PHE A 22 -2.19 10.76 11.53
N CYS A 23 -1.52 9.80 10.88
CA CYS A 23 -0.15 9.44 11.25
C CYS A 23 0.80 10.63 11.13
N LEU A 24 0.77 11.34 10.00
CA LEU A 24 1.62 12.51 9.77
C LEU A 24 1.37 13.62 10.79
N ASP A 25 0.11 13.99 11.03
CA ASP A 25 -0.29 15.04 11.97
C ASP A 25 0.13 14.72 13.40
N ASN A 26 0.25 13.46 13.72
CA ASN A 26 0.65 12.99 15.03
C ASN A 26 2.13 12.61 15.15
N GLY A 27 2.97 12.82 14.11
CA GLY A 27 4.38 12.46 14.11
C GLY A 27 4.63 10.96 14.24
N ILE A 28 3.70 10.15 13.71
CA ILE A 28 3.80 8.68 13.59
C ILE A 28 4.25 8.37 12.17
N VAL A 29 5.35 7.65 12.01
CA VAL A 29 5.90 7.34 10.68
C VAL A 29 5.04 6.24 10.01
N PRO A 30 4.42 6.51 8.83
CA PRO A 30 3.71 5.46 8.09
C PRO A 30 4.72 4.50 7.42
N ILE A 31 4.60 3.21 7.72
CA ILE A 31 5.35 2.14 7.04
C ILE A 31 4.36 1.35 6.20
N GLY A 32 4.61 1.28 4.87
CA GLY A 32 3.69 0.62 3.94
C GLY A 32 4.17 -0.78 3.53
N TYR A 33 3.47 -1.83 3.98
CA TYR A 33 3.66 -3.15 3.39
C TYR A 33 2.85 -3.29 2.10
N CYS A 34 3.22 -4.27 1.27
CA CYS A 34 2.65 -4.49 -0.07
C CYS A 34 2.66 -3.24 -0.97
N PRO A 35 3.75 -2.44 -1.04
CA PRO A 35 3.75 -1.13 -1.71
C PRO A 35 3.49 -1.18 -3.23
N MET A 36 3.39 -2.38 -3.81
CA MET A 36 3.10 -2.64 -5.23
C MET A 36 1.87 -3.56 -5.39
N GLY A 37 1.00 -3.65 -4.38
CA GLY A 37 -0.19 -4.48 -4.40
C GLY A 37 0.05 -6.00 -4.34
N SER A 38 1.24 -6.44 -3.95
CA SER A 38 1.58 -7.88 -3.72
C SER A 38 1.01 -8.87 -4.74
N PRO A 39 1.33 -8.75 -6.05
CA PRO A 39 0.71 -9.57 -7.10
C PRO A 39 1.04 -11.07 -6.99
N ALA A 40 2.11 -11.43 -6.28
CA ALA A 40 2.58 -12.80 -6.10
C ALA A 40 2.07 -13.49 -4.82
N ARG A 41 1.08 -12.88 -4.10
CA ARG A 41 0.52 -13.50 -2.89
C ARG A 41 -0.18 -14.83 -3.21
N PRO A 42 -0.29 -15.77 -2.22
CA PRO A 42 -0.95 -17.06 -2.41
C PRO A 42 -2.40 -16.92 -2.90
N GLU A 43 -2.85 -17.87 -3.70
CA GLU A 43 -4.22 -17.87 -4.25
C GLU A 43 -5.29 -17.87 -3.14
N ARG A 44 -5.05 -18.56 -2.03
CA ARG A 44 -5.96 -18.57 -0.86
C ARG A 44 -6.24 -17.18 -0.28
N ASP A 45 -5.35 -16.21 -0.54
CA ASP A 45 -5.43 -14.84 -0.04
C ASP A 45 -6.00 -13.89 -1.12
N ARG A 46 -6.49 -14.43 -2.24
CA ARG A 46 -7.06 -13.66 -3.34
C ARG A 46 -8.58 -13.71 -3.34
N THR A 47 -9.18 -12.66 -3.86
CA THR A 47 -10.62 -12.58 -4.12
C THR A 47 -10.87 -12.05 -5.54
N PRO A 48 -12.07 -12.29 -6.13
CA PRO A 48 -12.38 -11.80 -7.48
C PRO A 48 -12.31 -10.27 -7.64
N ASP A 49 -12.45 -9.53 -6.53
CA ASP A 49 -12.47 -8.06 -6.53
C ASP A 49 -11.07 -7.45 -6.36
N ASP A 50 -10.04 -8.29 -6.25
CA ASP A 50 -8.66 -7.82 -6.07
C ASP A 50 -8.16 -7.11 -7.31
N THR A 51 -7.43 -6.01 -7.11
CA THR A 51 -6.86 -5.19 -8.17
C THR A 51 -5.35 -5.39 -8.27
N VAL A 52 -4.78 -5.01 -9.42
CA VAL A 52 -3.34 -5.12 -9.69
C VAL A 52 -2.80 -3.72 -9.99
N ASP A 53 -2.08 -3.14 -9.03
CA ASP A 53 -1.51 -1.79 -9.16
C ASP A 53 -0.57 -1.65 -10.36
N LEU A 54 0.24 -2.69 -10.62
CA LEU A 54 1.24 -2.67 -11.69
C LEU A 54 0.64 -2.68 -13.10
N GLU A 55 -0.65 -3.01 -13.22
CA GLU A 55 -1.41 -3.05 -14.48
C GLU A 55 -2.32 -1.82 -14.63
N ASP A 56 -2.34 -0.93 -13.64
CA ASP A 56 -3.17 0.28 -13.72
C ASP A 56 -2.67 1.21 -14.84
N PRO A 57 -3.55 1.68 -15.73
CA PRO A 57 -3.18 2.53 -16.86
C PRO A 57 -2.41 3.79 -16.46
N VAL A 58 -2.77 4.42 -15.32
CA VAL A 58 -2.08 5.62 -14.82
C VAL A 58 -0.66 5.31 -14.40
N ILE A 59 -0.45 4.19 -13.69
CA ILE A 59 0.89 3.75 -13.29
C ILE A 59 1.74 3.41 -14.51
N ILE A 60 1.16 2.70 -15.49
CA ILE A 60 1.86 2.35 -16.74
C ILE A 60 2.24 3.60 -17.54
N GLU A 61 1.34 4.57 -17.67
CA GLU A 61 1.62 5.82 -18.40
C GLU A 61 2.75 6.60 -17.74
N ILE A 62 2.74 6.77 -16.42
CA ILE A 62 3.83 7.44 -15.70
C ILE A 62 5.15 6.69 -15.88
N ALA A 63 5.13 5.36 -15.80
CA ALA A 63 6.29 4.52 -15.99
C ALA A 63 6.91 4.72 -17.38
N GLN A 64 6.09 4.74 -18.42
CA GLN A 64 6.52 4.97 -19.81
C GLN A 64 7.11 6.37 -20.00
N ARG A 65 6.44 7.41 -19.51
CA ARG A 65 6.93 8.81 -19.60
C ARG A 65 8.31 8.99 -18.95
N ARG A 66 8.54 8.30 -17.84
CA ARG A 66 9.78 8.38 -17.06
C ARG A 66 10.85 7.37 -17.47
N GLY A 67 10.52 6.41 -18.33
CA GLY A 67 11.44 5.33 -18.71
C GLY A 67 11.82 4.42 -17.54
N ILE A 68 10.88 4.17 -16.60
CA ILE A 68 11.05 3.33 -15.43
C ILE A 68 9.98 2.23 -15.38
N THR A 69 10.11 1.28 -14.47
CA THR A 69 9.11 0.22 -14.29
C THR A 69 7.89 0.69 -13.51
N PRO A 70 6.69 0.08 -13.68
CA PRO A 70 5.53 0.34 -12.84
C PRO A 70 5.81 0.16 -11.34
N ALA A 71 6.61 -0.85 -10.97
CA ALA A 71 7.05 -1.06 -9.60
C ALA A 71 7.85 0.13 -9.05
N ALA A 72 8.75 0.70 -9.86
CA ALA A 72 9.51 1.89 -9.48
C ALA A 72 8.61 3.12 -9.30
N VAL A 73 7.52 3.25 -10.08
CA VAL A 73 6.52 4.32 -9.88
C VAL A 73 5.84 4.16 -8.52
N CYS A 74 5.38 2.96 -8.16
CA CYS A 74 4.73 2.70 -6.86
C CYS A 74 5.66 3.03 -5.69
N ILE A 75 6.93 2.63 -5.76
CA ILE A 75 7.91 2.92 -4.71
C ILE A 75 8.18 4.43 -4.61
N ARG A 76 8.38 5.11 -5.73
CA ARG A 76 8.60 6.57 -5.75
C ARG A 76 7.40 7.33 -5.23
N TRP A 77 6.17 6.92 -5.60
CA TRP A 77 4.94 7.48 -5.04
C TRP A 77 4.92 7.36 -3.52
N ALA A 78 5.22 6.17 -3.00
CA ALA A 78 5.26 5.91 -1.57
C ALA A 78 6.24 6.84 -0.84
N VAL A 79 7.49 6.95 -1.34
CA VAL A 79 8.51 7.83 -0.76
C VAL A 79 8.13 9.31 -0.90
N THR A 80 7.58 9.71 -2.07
CA THR A 80 7.19 11.10 -2.32
C THR A 80 6.12 11.58 -1.35
N ARG A 81 5.17 10.73 -0.96
CA ARG A 81 4.14 11.08 0.03
C ARG A 81 4.60 11.01 1.49
N GLY A 82 5.84 10.56 1.76
CA GLY A 82 6.40 10.48 3.11
C GLY A 82 6.22 9.13 3.82
N GLN A 83 5.86 8.08 3.09
CA GLN A 83 5.79 6.72 3.65
C GLN A 83 7.13 5.98 3.47
N ILE A 84 7.40 5.02 4.34
CA ILE A 84 8.49 4.07 4.17
C ILE A 84 7.93 2.81 3.52
N PRO A 85 8.16 2.56 2.22
CA PRO A 85 7.74 1.32 1.58
C PRO A 85 8.64 0.15 1.98
N ILE A 86 8.07 -1.01 2.27
CA ILE A 86 8.81 -2.25 2.58
C ILE A 86 8.51 -3.35 1.54
N PRO A 87 9.05 -3.22 0.31
CA PRO A 87 8.87 -4.22 -0.72
C PRO A 87 9.68 -5.49 -0.41
N PHE A 88 9.04 -6.65 -0.52
CA PHE A 88 9.77 -7.92 -0.50
C PHE A 88 10.34 -8.21 -1.90
N SER A 89 11.66 -8.47 -1.99
CA SER A 89 12.26 -8.92 -3.24
C SER A 89 13.62 -9.57 -3.02
N LEU A 90 13.83 -10.72 -3.66
CA LEU A 90 15.12 -11.40 -3.73
C LEU A 90 15.96 -10.93 -4.95
N HIS A 91 15.31 -10.45 -6.01
CA HIS A 91 15.95 -10.16 -7.29
C HIS A 91 15.96 -8.65 -7.65
N HIS A 92 14.99 -7.88 -7.15
CA HIS A 92 14.80 -6.48 -7.53
C HIS A 92 15.19 -5.47 -6.43
N TYR A 93 15.92 -5.91 -5.39
CA TYR A 93 16.25 -5.03 -4.26
C TYR A 93 17.08 -3.80 -4.67
N ILE A 94 17.99 -3.95 -5.63
CA ILE A 94 18.80 -2.83 -6.15
C ILE A 94 17.92 -1.83 -6.89
N GLU A 95 16.98 -2.31 -7.71
CA GLU A 95 16.04 -1.47 -8.47
C GLU A 95 15.11 -0.72 -7.52
N ASN A 96 14.61 -1.41 -6.49
CA ASN A 96 13.76 -0.83 -5.45
C ASN A 96 14.49 0.29 -4.67
N LEU A 97 15.76 0.06 -4.29
CA LEU A 97 16.58 1.08 -3.63
C LEU A 97 16.86 2.28 -4.55
N LYS A 98 17.16 2.04 -5.83
CA LYS A 98 17.34 3.11 -6.81
C LYS A 98 16.05 3.92 -7.00
N ALA A 99 14.89 3.26 -7.04
CA ALA A 99 13.60 3.92 -7.14
C ALA A 99 13.33 4.80 -5.92
N ALA A 100 13.59 4.30 -4.71
CA ALA A 100 13.41 5.05 -3.47
C ALA A 100 14.37 6.25 -3.34
N ALA A 101 15.61 6.11 -3.84
CA ALA A 101 16.62 7.18 -3.81
C ALA A 101 16.50 8.19 -4.97
N ALA A 102 15.68 7.90 -5.98
CA ALA A 102 15.45 8.80 -7.09
C ALA A 102 14.61 10.01 -6.64
N GLY A 103 14.68 11.11 -7.38
CA GLY A 103 13.89 12.30 -7.09
C GLY A 103 12.38 12.02 -7.06
N PRO A 104 11.57 12.89 -6.42
CA PRO A 104 10.15 12.69 -6.23
C PRO A 104 9.38 12.60 -7.56
N LEU A 105 8.17 12.06 -7.51
CA LEU A 105 7.17 12.27 -8.57
C LEU A 105 6.73 13.74 -8.57
N SER A 106 6.26 14.23 -9.73
CA SER A 106 5.71 15.59 -9.80
C SER A 106 4.35 15.67 -9.11
N ASP A 107 3.92 16.89 -8.74
CA ASP A 107 2.61 17.13 -8.15
C ASP A 107 1.48 16.64 -9.06
N GLU A 108 1.64 16.76 -10.38
CA GLU A 108 0.68 16.25 -11.37
C GLU A 108 0.58 14.72 -11.32
N GLU A 109 1.71 14.00 -11.28
CA GLU A 109 1.73 12.55 -11.18
C GLU A 109 1.17 12.07 -9.84
N MET A 110 1.51 12.75 -8.75
CA MET A 110 0.92 12.47 -7.43
C MET A 110 -0.60 12.66 -7.46
N ALA A 111 -1.10 13.73 -8.10
CA ALA A 111 -2.52 13.98 -8.27
C ALA A 111 -3.21 12.96 -9.21
N GLN A 112 -2.52 12.43 -10.21
CA GLN A 112 -3.03 11.34 -11.05
C GLN A 112 -3.18 10.06 -10.22
N ILE A 113 -2.16 9.69 -9.44
CA ILE A 113 -2.18 8.48 -8.61
C ILE A 113 -3.20 8.61 -7.46
N SER A 114 -3.42 9.79 -6.90
CA SER A 114 -4.44 9.97 -5.85
C SER A 114 -5.86 9.60 -6.31
N LYS A 115 -6.15 9.67 -7.60
CA LYS A 115 -7.48 9.39 -8.18
C LYS A 115 -7.74 7.92 -8.46
N ILE A 116 -6.72 7.06 -8.39
CA ILE A 116 -6.87 5.63 -8.66
C ILE A 116 -7.03 4.79 -7.38
N ASP A 117 -7.24 5.42 -6.24
CA ASP A 117 -7.59 4.73 -5.01
C ASP A 117 -8.90 3.96 -5.19
N LYS A 118 -8.87 2.67 -4.93
CA LYS A 118 -10.03 1.77 -5.04
C LYS A 118 -10.51 1.28 -3.68
N ASN A 119 -9.87 1.75 -2.61
CA ASN A 119 -10.07 1.21 -1.26
C ASN A 119 -9.96 -0.32 -1.23
N CYS A 120 -9.07 -0.89 -2.05
CA CYS A 120 -8.94 -2.32 -2.27
C CYS A 120 -7.88 -2.92 -1.35
N ARG A 121 -8.29 -3.39 -0.16
CA ARG A 121 -7.42 -4.14 0.74
C ARG A 121 -7.14 -5.53 0.17
N LEU A 122 -5.89 -5.87 -0.01
CA LEU A 122 -5.45 -7.16 -0.54
C LEU A 122 -5.09 -8.17 0.56
N ILE A 123 -4.60 -7.70 1.70
CA ILE A 123 -4.25 -8.54 2.86
C ILE A 123 -5.41 -8.46 3.87
N LYS A 124 -6.40 -9.29 3.65
CA LYS A 124 -7.67 -9.28 4.41
C LYS A 124 -7.58 -9.96 5.77
N GLY A 125 -6.51 -10.70 6.04
CA GLY A 125 -6.24 -11.27 7.36
C GLY A 125 -6.90 -12.63 7.63
N GLN A 126 -7.38 -13.35 6.60
CA GLN A 126 -8.03 -14.66 6.75
C GLN A 126 -7.22 -15.66 7.58
N VAL A 127 -5.90 -15.58 7.50
CA VAL A 127 -4.97 -16.46 8.24
C VAL A 127 -4.97 -16.20 9.76
N PHE A 128 -5.55 -15.10 10.21
CA PHE A 128 -5.65 -14.74 11.62
C PHE A 128 -7.02 -15.05 12.24
N LEU A 129 -7.94 -15.64 11.48
CA LEU A 129 -9.22 -16.13 11.99
C LEU A 129 -8.97 -17.38 12.82
N TRP A 130 -9.43 -17.38 14.06
CA TRP A 130 -9.15 -18.44 15.05
C TRP A 130 -10.38 -18.99 15.75
N LYS A 131 -11.55 -18.37 15.52
CA LYS A 131 -12.84 -18.84 16.06
C LYS A 131 -13.75 -19.30 14.91
N ASP A 132 -14.56 -20.32 15.15
CA ASP A 132 -15.64 -20.69 14.26
C ASP A 132 -16.64 -19.53 14.08
N ASN A 133 -17.12 -19.34 12.87
CA ASN A 133 -18.03 -18.25 12.45
C ASN A 133 -17.44 -16.83 12.49
N GLN A 134 -16.13 -16.70 12.63
CA GLN A 134 -15.44 -15.42 12.50
C GLN A 134 -15.22 -15.08 11.02
N SER A 135 -15.40 -13.81 10.68
CA SER A 135 -15.03 -13.26 9.37
C SER A 135 -13.85 -12.28 9.50
N TRP A 136 -13.28 -11.85 8.38
CA TRP A 136 -12.23 -10.82 8.41
C TRP A 136 -12.74 -9.45 8.89
N ASP A 137 -14.04 -9.18 8.78
CA ASP A 137 -14.63 -7.94 9.30
C ASP A 137 -14.41 -7.81 10.81
N ASP A 138 -14.37 -8.95 11.51
CA ASP A 138 -14.07 -9.00 12.94
C ASP A 138 -12.61 -8.61 13.28
N LEU A 139 -11.71 -8.61 12.29
CA LEU A 139 -10.30 -8.27 12.47
C LEU A 139 -10.01 -6.78 12.27
N TRP A 140 -10.91 -6.06 11.57
CA TRP A 140 -10.60 -4.72 11.07
C TRP A 140 -11.38 -3.61 11.76
N ASP A 141 -12.19 -3.95 12.78
CA ASP A 141 -12.99 -2.97 13.52
C ASP A 141 -13.71 -1.96 12.59
N VAL A 142 -14.39 -2.51 11.59
CA VAL A 142 -15.02 -1.76 10.47
C VAL A 142 -15.98 -0.67 10.97
N ASN A 143 -16.59 -0.87 12.14
CA ASN A 143 -17.53 0.05 12.75
C ASN A 143 -16.91 0.93 13.85
N GLY A 144 -15.61 0.84 14.10
CA GLY A 144 -14.93 1.57 15.17
C GLY A 144 -15.29 1.09 16.58
N GLU A 145 -15.81 -0.13 16.71
CA GLU A 145 -16.11 -0.77 17.97
C GLU A 145 -15.06 -1.83 18.26
N ILE A 146 -14.22 -1.59 19.28
CA ILE A 146 -13.32 -2.64 19.78
C ILE A 146 -14.17 -3.74 20.38
N THR A 147 -14.30 -4.84 19.68
CA THR A 147 -14.96 -6.03 20.23
C THR A 147 -14.02 -6.65 21.28
N PRO A 148 -14.37 -6.66 22.57
CA PRO A 148 -13.53 -7.32 23.57
C PRO A 148 -13.44 -8.81 23.28
N PRO A 149 -12.32 -9.45 23.65
CA PRO A 149 -12.04 -10.86 23.37
C PRO A 149 -13.04 -11.82 24.03
#